data_239c38f3f231eef0206ecfa6a06dc9ed
#
_entry.id   239c38f3f231eef0206ecfa6a06dc9ed
#
_cell.length_a   1.000
_cell.length_b   1.000
_cell.length_c   1.000
_cell.angle_alpha   90.00
_cell.angle_beta   90.00
_cell.angle_gamma   90.00
#
_symmetry.space_group_name_H-M   'P 1'
#
loop_
_entity.id
_entity.type
_entity.pdbx_description
1 polymer ?
#
loop_
_entity_poly.entity_id
_entity_poly.type
_entity_poly.pdbx_seq_one_letter_code
_entity_poly.pdbx_strand_id
1 'polypeptide(L)'
;ISQQVSISTIRKDMLTNDASTFDEGTVVDYIKALKRLFVIEDLIAWNPNIRSKAAIRTSDTRHFVDPSIGTASLGLGPKDLVNDLQSFGLFFEDLVVRDLRVYAEALDGSLYHYRDSSGLECDTVLHRRDGSYALLEVKLGGTERIEEGATNLKELAAKLDTTKMPAPSFM
;
A
#
# COMPACT_ATOMS: atom_id res chain seq x y z
N ILE A 1 2.97 -0.59 8.26
CA ILE A 1 2.72 -1.56 7.19
C ILE A 1 1.50 -1.09 6.44
N SER A 2 1.47 -1.29 5.10
CA SER A 2 0.37 -0.82 4.24
C SER A 2 0.02 0.66 4.45
N GLN A 3 0.98 1.48 4.85
CA GLN A 3 0.77 2.89 5.18
C GLN A 3 1.95 3.76 4.73
N GLN A 4 1.62 4.99 4.34
CA GLN A 4 2.61 6.04 4.11
C GLN A 4 3.01 6.66 5.45
N VAL A 5 4.00 6.09 6.12
CA VAL A 5 4.51 6.61 7.40
C VAL A 5 5.83 7.33 7.17
N SER A 6 5.93 8.58 7.64
CA SER A 6 7.15 9.39 7.54
C SER A 6 8.28 8.83 8.41
N ILE A 7 9.53 9.09 8.03
CA ILE A 7 10.70 8.72 8.83
C ILE A 7 10.64 9.34 10.23
N SER A 8 10.19 10.60 10.32
CA SER A 8 10.05 11.30 11.61
C SER A 8 9.01 10.63 12.51
N THR A 9 7.90 10.12 11.95
CA THR A 9 6.89 9.37 12.72
C THR A 9 7.47 8.05 13.23
N ILE A 10 8.13 7.27 12.36
CA ILE A 10 8.79 6.02 12.75
C ILE A 10 9.80 6.28 13.87
N ARG A 11 10.65 7.30 13.71
CA ARG A 11 11.62 7.70 14.74
C ARG A 11 10.94 7.99 16.07
N LYS A 12 9.86 8.77 16.05
CA LYS A 12 9.10 9.12 17.27
C LYS A 12 8.56 7.88 17.97
N ASP A 13 7.98 6.95 17.22
CA ASP A 13 7.43 5.70 17.76
C ASP A 13 8.54 4.81 18.36
N MET A 14 9.70 4.71 17.68
CA MET A 14 10.86 3.99 18.21
C MET A 14 11.38 4.60 19.51
N LEU A 15 11.52 5.93 19.59
CA LEU A 15 11.97 6.63 20.79
C LEU A 15 11.00 6.50 21.99
N THR A 16 9.73 6.26 21.73
CA THR A 16 8.73 6.04 22.77
C THR A 16 8.92 4.67 23.44
N ASN A 17 9.44 3.70 22.70
CA ASN A 17 9.59 2.31 23.12
C ASN A 17 11.03 1.91 23.49
N ASP A 18 12.02 2.76 23.18
CA ASP A 18 13.44 2.49 23.42
C ASP A 18 14.09 3.73 24.07
N ALA A 19 14.90 3.50 25.11
CA ALA A 19 15.64 4.55 25.82
C ALA A 19 16.85 5.10 25.03
N SER A 20 17.20 4.49 23.90
CA SER A 20 18.30 4.93 23.05
C SER A 20 17.92 6.14 22.21
N THR A 21 18.85 7.09 22.08
CA THR A 21 18.69 8.25 21.19
C THR A 21 19.28 7.91 19.82
N PHE A 22 18.48 8.04 18.77
CA PHE A 22 18.96 7.92 17.39
C PHE A 22 18.31 8.98 16.50
N ASP A 23 19.00 9.34 15.44
CA ASP A 23 18.53 10.33 14.47
C ASP A 23 17.71 9.70 13.33
N GLU A 24 17.18 10.52 12.43
CA GLU A 24 16.43 10.03 11.27
C GLU A 24 17.31 9.25 10.29
N GLY A 25 18.61 9.56 10.22
CA GLY A 25 19.56 8.83 9.38
C GLY A 25 19.67 7.37 9.81
N THR A 26 19.73 7.12 11.11
CA THR A 26 19.72 5.76 11.67
C THR A 26 18.44 5.00 11.30
N VAL A 27 17.27 5.64 11.36
CA VAL A 27 16.01 5.01 10.93
C VAL A 27 16.03 4.66 9.45
N VAL A 28 16.54 5.56 8.62
CA VAL A 28 16.72 5.31 7.18
C VAL A 28 17.63 4.12 6.92
N ASP A 29 18.73 4.00 7.66
CA ASP A 29 19.68 2.89 7.49
C ASP A 29 19.08 1.55 7.95
N TYR A 30 18.28 1.54 9.02
CA TYR A 30 17.51 0.35 9.41
C TYR A 30 16.51 -0.08 8.32
N ILE A 31 15.77 0.87 7.75
CA ILE A 31 14.84 0.58 6.65
C ILE A 31 15.59 0.01 5.44
N LYS A 32 16.75 0.59 5.07
CA LYS A 32 17.59 0.05 3.99
C LYS A 32 18.07 -1.37 4.29
N ALA A 33 18.49 -1.63 5.53
CA ALA A 33 18.93 -2.97 5.94
C ALA A 33 17.78 -3.99 5.83
N LEU A 34 16.58 -3.64 6.31
CA LEU A 34 15.40 -4.51 6.20
C LEU A 34 15.02 -4.79 4.73
N LYS A 35 15.13 -3.79 3.85
CA LYS A 35 14.91 -3.99 2.41
C LYS A 35 15.96 -4.92 1.81
N ARG A 36 17.25 -4.77 2.16
CA ARG A 36 18.34 -5.64 1.67
C ARG A 36 18.20 -7.08 2.16
N LEU A 37 17.56 -7.29 3.30
CA LEU A 37 17.25 -8.61 3.86
C LEU A 37 15.93 -9.19 3.34
N PHE A 38 15.25 -8.50 2.43
CA PHE A 38 13.94 -8.90 1.91
C PHE A 38 12.89 -9.09 3.03
N VAL A 39 12.94 -8.27 4.07
CA VAL A 39 11.94 -8.23 5.14
C VAL A 39 10.78 -7.32 4.75
N ILE A 40 11.13 -6.15 4.18
CA ILE A 40 10.16 -5.16 3.69
C ILE A 40 10.50 -4.74 2.26
N GLU A 41 9.49 -4.29 1.55
CA GLU A 41 9.59 -3.72 0.21
C GLU A 41 8.68 -2.51 0.06
N ASP A 42 8.96 -1.67 -0.95
CA ASP A 42 8.10 -0.53 -1.25
C ASP A 42 7.12 -0.88 -2.38
N LEU A 43 5.91 -0.36 -2.26
CA LEU A 43 4.97 -0.21 -3.34
C LEU A 43 5.02 1.25 -3.78
N ILE A 44 5.50 1.48 -4.99
CA ILE A 44 5.74 2.84 -5.51
C ILE A 44 4.44 3.52 -5.91
N ALA A 45 4.43 4.85 -5.85
CA ALA A 45 3.27 5.64 -6.20
C ALA A 45 3.01 5.62 -7.71
N TRP A 46 1.76 5.35 -8.08
CA TRP A 46 1.28 5.48 -9.46
C TRP A 46 1.04 6.96 -9.80
N ASN A 47 1.54 7.39 -10.95
CA ASN A 47 1.40 8.77 -11.41
C ASN A 47 0.65 8.81 -12.75
N PRO A 48 -0.67 8.62 -12.76
CA PRO A 48 -1.48 8.66 -13.97
C PRO A 48 -1.72 10.08 -14.46
N ASN A 49 -2.21 10.20 -15.72
CA ASN A 49 -2.79 11.44 -16.20
C ASN A 49 -4.16 11.66 -15.55
N ILE A 50 -4.28 12.70 -14.71
CA ILE A 50 -5.54 13.07 -14.05
C ILE A 50 -6.06 14.42 -14.55
N ARG A 51 -7.38 14.57 -14.58
CA ARG A 51 -8.06 15.82 -14.98
C ARG A 51 -8.10 16.85 -13.86
N SER A 52 -7.98 16.40 -12.62
CA SER A 52 -8.06 17.28 -11.46
C SER A 52 -6.73 17.98 -11.19
N LYS A 53 -6.78 19.10 -10.43
CA LYS A 53 -5.59 19.79 -9.93
C LYS A 53 -5.04 19.17 -8.64
N ALA A 54 -5.60 18.06 -8.18
CA ALA A 54 -5.12 17.39 -6.98
C ALA A 54 -3.69 16.88 -7.21
N ALA A 55 -2.78 17.24 -6.32
CA ALA A 55 -1.41 16.77 -6.40
C ALA A 55 -1.34 15.29 -5.99
N ILE A 56 -0.74 14.45 -6.83
CA ILE A 56 -0.50 13.04 -6.51
C ILE A 56 0.62 12.98 -5.45
N ARG A 57 0.42 12.19 -4.41
CA ARG A 57 1.46 11.92 -3.43
C ARG A 57 2.41 10.88 -3.99
N THR A 58 3.70 11.20 -3.95
CA THR A 58 4.77 10.37 -4.52
C THR A 58 5.51 9.52 -3.46
N SER A 59 5.06 9.56 -2.20
CA SER A 59 5.65 8.74 -1.14
C SER A 59 5.23 7.29 -1.31
N ASP A 60 6.19 6.38 -1.25
CA ASP A 60 5.93 4.95 -1.34
C ASP A 60 5.20 4.42 -0.09
N THR A 61 4.40 3.37 -0.25
CA THR A 61 3.90 2.57 0.86
C THR A 61 4.86 1.41 1.14
N ARG A 62 4.98 1.02 2.42
CA ARG A 62 5.85 -0.10 2.82
C ARG A 62 5.02 -1.31 3.17
N HIS A 63 5.44 -2.44 2.63
CA HIS A 63 4.84 -3.73 2.85
C HIS A 63 5.87 -4.73 3.37
N PHE A 64 5.44 -5.72 4.12
CA PHE A 64 6.29 -6.90 4.32
C PHE A 64 6.35 -7.70 3.02
N VAL A 65 7.49 -8.32 2.76
CA VAL A 65 7.60 -9.31 1.67
C VAL A 65 6.70 -10.52 1.95
N ASP A 66 6.52 -10.86 3.23
CA ASP A 66 5.53 -11.80 3.69
C ASP A 66 4.92 -11.29 5.02
N PRO A 67 3.58 -11.14 5.14
CA PRO A 67 2.95 -10.63 6.33
C PRO A 67 3.19 -11.50 7.58
N SER A 68 3.56 -12.78 7.40
CA SER A 68 3.92 -13.66 8.52
C SER A 68 5.13 -13.16 9.31
N ILE A 69 6.03 -12.43 8.67
CA ILE A 69 7.19 -11.79 9.32
C ILE A 69 6.67 -10.77 10.36
N GLY A 70 5.70 -9.96 9.97
CA GLY A 70 5.10 -8.96 10.85
C GLY A 70 4.34 -9.58 12.02
N THR A 71 3.49 -10.54 11.75
CA THR A 71 2.73 -11.23 12.81
C THR A 71 3.65 -11.97 13.78
N ALA A 72 4.69 -12.65 13.29
CA ALA A 72 5.69 -13.31 14.10
C ALA A 72 6.48 -12.32 14.98
N SER A 73 6.88 -11.19 14.40
CA SER A 73 7.63 -10.14 15.13
C SER A 73 6.83 -9.54 16.27
N LEU A 74 5.51 -9.48 16.14
CA LEU A 74 4.59 -8.97 17.16
C LEU A 74 4.06 -10.07 18.09
N GLY A 75 4.41 -11.33 17.85
CA GLY A 75 3.90 -12.47 18.62
C GLY A 75 2.39 -12.72 18.44
N LEU A 76 1.82 -12.28 17.30
CA LEU A 76 0.38 -12.38 17.04
C LEU A 76 0.03 -13.76 16.47
N GLY A 77 -0.96 -14.39 17.10
CA GLY A 77 -1.61 -15.59 16.59
C GLY A 77 -2.97 -15.30 15.94
N PRO A 78 -3.63 -16.33 15.39
CA PRO A 78 -4.94 -16.17 14.73
C PRO A 78 -6.02 -15.54 15.61
N LYS A 79 -6.02 -15.84 16.91
CA LYS A 79 -6.99 -15.27 17.86
C LYS A 79 -6.77 -13.78 18.08
N ASP A 80 -5.51 -13.33 18.11
CA ASP A 80 -5.18 -11.94 18.31
C ASP A 80 -5.64 -11.11 17.11
N LEU A 81 -5.44 -11.62 15.89
CA LEU A 81 -5.88 -10.97 14.65
C LEU A 81 -7.42 -10.89 14.55
N VAL A 82 -8.13 -11.94 14.95
CA VAL A 82 -9.62 -11.91 14.96
C VAL A 82 -10.15 -10.92 16.00
N ASN A 83 -9.44 -10.72 17.10
CA ASN A 83 -9.82 -9.78 18.15
C ASN A 83 -9.44 -8.32 17.81
N ASP A 84 -8.49 -8.11 16.87
CA ASP A 84 -8.09 -6.80 16.37
C ASP A 84 -8.21 -6.76 14.84
N LEU A 85 -9.43 -6.52 14.37
CA LEU A 85 -9.74 -6.47 12.93
C LEU A 85 -9.03 -5.32 12.20
N GLN A 86 -8.61 -4.28 12.92
CA GLN A 86 -7.84 -3.19 12.32
C GLN A 86 -6.44 -3.67 11.93
N SER A 87 -5.72 -4.28 12.85
CA SER A 87 -4.42 -4.89 12.56
C SER A 87 -4.55 -6.03 11.55
N PHE A 88 -5.59 -6.86 11.68
CA PHE A 88 -5.83 -7.92 10.72
C PHE A 88 -6.03 -7.38 9.31
N GLY A 89 -6.77 -6.29 9.13
CA GLY A 89 -6.96 -5.63 7.83
C GLY A 89 -5.64 -5.23 7.17
N LEU A 90 -4.70 -4.65 7.94
CA LEU A 90 -3.37 -4.28 7.43
C LEU A 90 -2.55 -5.49 6.98
N PHE A 91 -2.56 -6.59 7.74
CA PHE A 91 -1.86 -7.81 7.33
C PHE A 91 -2.55 -8.52 6.17
N PHE A 92 -3.87 -8.43 6.08
CA PHE A 92 -4.64 -8.96 4.96
C PHE A 92 -4.33 -8.20 3.67
N GLU A 93 -4.28 -6.87 3.72
CA GLU A 93 -3.86 -6.03 2.60
C GLU A 93 -2.43 -6.39 2.15
N ASP A 94 -1.50 -6.53 3.11
CA ASP A 94 -0.12 -6.93 2.85
C ASP A 94 -0.04 -8.29 2.13
N LEU A 95 -0.86 -9.26 2.56
CA LEU A 95 -0.97 -10.59 1.94
C LEU A 95 -1.45 -10.47 0.49
N VAL A 96 -2.49 -9.68 0.25
CA VAL A 96 -3.04 -9.47 -1.09
C VAL A 96 -2.04 -8.78 -2.00
N VAL A 97 -1.35 -7.74 -1.52
CA VAL A 97 -0.31 -7.03 -2.29
C VAL A 97 0.82 -7.97 -2.66
N ARG A 98 1.29 -8.83 -1.73
CA ARG A 98 2.30 -9.85 -2.01
C ARG A 98 1.88 -10.77 -3.16
N ASP A 99 0.68 -11.33 -3.08
CA ASP A 99 0.19 -12.27 -4.09
C ASP A 99 -0.04 -11.59 -5.44
N LEU A 100 -0.60 -10.38 -5.42
CA LEU A 100 -0.80 -9.58 -6.64
C LEU A 100 0.52 -9.24 -7.34
N ARG A 101 1.64 -9.05 -6.61
CA ARG A 101 2.96 -8.84 -7.24
C ARG A 101 3.37 -10.03 -8.09
N VAL A 102 3.20 -11.24 -7.56
CA VAL A 102 3.52 -12.47 -8.29
C VAL A 102 2.64 -12.59 -9.53
N TYR A 103 1.35 -12.30 -9.41
CA TYR A 103 0.43 -12.36 -10.55
C TYR A 103 0.69 -11.25 -11.57
N ALA A 104 1.03 -10.03 -11.11
CA ALA A 104 1.36 -8.93 -12.00
C ALA A 104 2.61 -9.25 -12.84
N GLU A 105 3.65 -9.82 -12.24
CA GLU A 105 4.85 -10.23 -12.95
C GLU A 105 4.56 -11.28 -14.00
N ALA A 106 3.71 -12.29 -13.69
CA ALA A 106 3.27 -13.30 -14.64
C ALA A 106 2.45 -12.71 -15.81
N LEU A 107 1.82 -11.56 -15.63
CA LEU A 107 1.05 -10.83 -16.64
C LEU A 107 1.85 -9.73 -17.36
N ASP A 108 3.17 -9.69 -17.19
CA ASP A 108 4.06 -8.65 -17.70
C ASP A 108 3.64 -7.24 -17.24
N GLY A 109 3.31 -7.12 -15.96
CA GLY A 109 2.86 -5.92 -15.29
C GLY A 109 3.63 -5.63 -14.01
N SER A 110 3.32 -4.50 -13.40
CA SER A 110 3.85 -4.06 -12.11
C SER A 110 2.73 -3.53 -11.24
N LEU A 111 2.93 -3.58 -9.92
CA LEU A 111 2.02 -3.00 -8.96
C LEU A 111 2.47 -1.62 -8.52
N TYR A 112 1.49 -0.79 -8.25
CA TYR A 112 1.63 0.56 -7.71
C TYR A 112 0.52 0.80 -6.69
N HIS A 113 0.63 1.87 -5.89
CA HIS A 113 -0.48 2.42 -5.14
C HIS A 113 -0.82 3.83 -5.65
N TYR A 114 -2.01 4.32 -5.34
CA TYR A 114 -2.39 5.69 -5.65
C TYR A 114 -2.85 6.41 -4.39
N ARG A 115 -2.40 7.66 -4.23
CA ARG A 115 -2.94 8.58 -3.24
C ARG A 115 -2.78 10.02 -3.73
N ASP A 116 -3.81 10.84 -3.54
CA ASP A 116 -3.76 12.25 -3.86
C ASP A 116 -3.89 13.17 -2.63
N SER A 117 -3.77 14.46 -2.86
CA SER A 117 -3.87 15.47 -1.81
C SER A 117 -5.28 15.66 -1.26
N SER A 118 -6.32 15.14 -1.93
CA SER A 118 -7.70 15.13 -1.42
C SER A 118 -7.98 14.00 -0.43
N GLY A 119 -7.04 13.06 -0.31
CA GLY A 119 -7.16 11.86 0.51
C GLY A 119 -7.77 10.67 -0.22
N LEU A 120 -8.08 10.81 -1.52
CA LEU A 120 -8.50 9.67 -2.33
C LEU A 120 -7.31 8.73 -2.52
N GLU A 121 -7.54 7.45 -2.30
CA GLU A 121 -6.52 6.41 -2.38
C GLU A 121 -7.04 5.18 -3.12
N CYS A 122 -6.12 4.38 -3.63
CA CYS A 122 -6.33 3.07 -4.18
C CYS A 122 -5.18 2.20 -3.70
N ASP A 123 -5.49 1.12 -3.01
CA ASP A 123 -4.50 0.26 -2.37
C ASP A 123 -3.55 -0.33 -3.39
N THR A 124 -4.06 -0.76 -4.55
CA THR A 124 -3.24 -1.38 -5.59
C THR A 124 -3.70 -1.00 -7.00
N VAL A 125 -2.74 -0.62 -7.83
CA VAL A 125 -2.93 -0.46 -9.28
C VAL A 125 -2.04 -1.47 -9.98
N LEU A 126 -2.64 -2.43 -10.68
CA LEU A 126 -1.92 -3.34 -11.55
C LEU A 126 -1.80 -2.69 -12.92
N HIS A 127 -0.58 -2.35 -13.36
CA HIS A 127 -0.32 -1.69 -14.63
C HIS A 127 0.56 -2.59 -15.51
N ARG A 128 0.07 -2.93 -16.69
CA ARG A 128 0.78 -3.79 -17.65
C ARG A 128 1.61 -2.96 -18.63
N ARG A 129 2.60 -3.59 -19.22
CA ARG A 129 3.47 -2.93 -20.22
C ARG A 129 2.74 -2.50 -21.50
N ASP A 130 1.61 -3.13 -21.81
CA ASP A 130 0.75 -2.73 -22.95
C ASP A 130 -0.07 -1.46 -22.65
N GLY A 131 0.07 -0.88 -21.47
CA GLY A 131 -0.65 0.32 -21.03
C GLY A 131 -2.03 0.04 -20.44
N SER A 132 -2.49 -1.20 -20.44
CA SER A 132 -3.71 -1.59 -19.73
C SER A 132 -3.48 -1.62 -18.23
N TYR A 133 -4.49 -1.32 -17.43
CA TYR A 133 -4.38 -1.32 -15.97
C TYR A 133 -5.71 -1.65 -15.30
N ALA A 134 -5.60 -2.04 -14.04
CA ALA A 134 -6.73 -2.31 -13.16
C ALA A 134 -6.55 -1.57 -11.83
N LEU A 135 -7.65 -1.21 -11.20
CA LEU A 135 -7.70 -0.57 -9.88
C LEU A 135 -8.27 -1.57 -8.89
N LEU A 136 -7.59 -1.77 -7.76
CA LEU A 136 -8.00 -2.73 -6.75
C LEU A 136 -7.97 -2.08 -5.36
N GLU A 137 -9.01 -2.37 -4.59
CA GLU A 137 -9.15 -1.95 -3.21
C GLU A 137 -9.31 -3.20 -2.34
N VAL A 138 -8.58 -3.27 -1.24
CA VAL A 138 -8.58 -4.41 -0.34
C VAL A 138 -9.35 -4.05 0.93
N LYS A 139 -10.44 -4.74 1.20
CA LYS A 139 -11.24 -4.51 2.40
C LYS A 139 -11.48 -5.80 3.15
N LEU A 140 -11.13 -5.78 4.43
CA LEU A 140 -11.54 -6.81 5.37
C LEU A 140 -12.87 -6.39 5.99
N GLY A 141 -13.95 -7.13 5.70
CA GLY A 141 -15.27 -6.83 6.27
C GLY A 141 -16.43 -7.23 5.37
N GLY A 142 -17.63 -6.81 5.76
CA GLY A 142 -18.87 -7.09 5.03
C GLY A 142 -19.15 -6.14 3.86
N THR A 143 -20.35 -6.25 3.31
CA THR A 143 -20.81 -5.54 2.10
C THR A 143 -20.58 -4.02 2.16
N GLU A 144 -20.81 -3.40 3.32
CA GLU A 144 -20.63 -1.94 3.49
C GLU A 144 -19.19 -1.49 3.19
N ARG A 145 -18.20 -2.26 3.66
CA ARG A 145 -16.78 -1.96 3.38
C ARG A 145 -16.42 -2.16 1.92
N ILE A 146 -17.02 -3.15 1.27
CA ILE A 146 -16.85 -3.41 -0.16
C ILE A 146 -17.46 -2.26 -0.98
N GLU A 147 -18.63 -1.77 -0.60
CA GLU A 147 -19.30 -0.65 -1.28
C GLU A 147 -18.51 0.66 -1.11
N GLU A 148 -17.92 0.89 0.07
CA GLU A 148 -17.02 2.01 0.31
C GLU A 148 -15.81 1.96 -0.64
N GLY A 149 -15.11 0.83 -0.71
CA GLY A 149 -13.99 0.61 -1.62
C GLY A 149 -14.37 0.80 -3.09
N ALA A 150 -15.51 0.23 -3.50
CA ALA A 150 -16.02 0.40 -4.86
C ALA A 150 -16.33 1.87 -5.19
N THR A 151 -16.79 2.66 -4.22
CA THR A 151 -17.04 4.09 -4.39
C THR A 151 -15.73 4.84 -4.62
N ASN A 152 -14.69 4.57 -3.84
CA ASN A 152 -13.36 5.16 -3.99
C ASN A 152 -12.78 4.86 -5.38
N LEU A 153 -12.86 3.61 -5.84
CA LEU A 153 -12.36 3.22 -7.15
C LEU A 153 -13.10 3.94 -8.29
N LYS A 154 -14.44 4.07 -8.19
CA LYS A 154 -15.23 4.82 -9.18
C LYS A 154 -14.87 6.30 -9.20
N GLU A 155 -14.64 6.90 -8.02
CA GLU A 155 -14.19 8.29 -7.92
C GLU A 155 -12.82 8.48 -8.58
N LEU A 156 -11.88 7.58 -8.31
CA LEU A 156 -10.58 7.61 -8.96
C LEU A 156 -10.71 7.47 -10.47
N ALA A 157 -11.46 6.49 -10.95
CA ALA A 157 -11.67 6.27 -12.39
C ALA A 157 -12.26 7.52 -13.09
N ALA A 158 -13.17 8.24 -12.43
CA ALA A 158 -13.74 9.49 -12.95
C ALA A 158 -12.72 10.64 -13.02
N LYS A 159 -11.69 10.65 -12.18
CA LYS A 159 -10.61 11.64 -12.21
C LYS A 159 -9.59 11.40 -13.33
N LEU A 160 -9.48 10.19 -13.85
CA LEU A 160 -8.49 9.83 -14.88
C LEU A 160 -8.80 10.52 -16.22
N ASP A 161 -7.76 10.99 -16.89
CA ASP A 161 -7.89 11.63 -18.21
C ASP A 161 -7.88 10.60 -19.33
N THR A 162 -9.06 10.07 -19.62
CA THR A 162 -9.26 9.06 -20.68
C THR A 162 -9.00 9.55 -22.12
N THR A 163 -8.65 10.81 -22.29
CA THR A 163 -8.13 11.31 -23.60
C THR A 163 -6.63 11.03 -23.75
N LYS A 164 -5.93 10.76 -22.65
CA LYS A 164 -4.47 10.54 -22.61
C LYS A 164 -4.07 9.13 -22.21
N MET A 165 -5.00 8.37 -21.66
CA MET A 165 -4.78 6.98 -21.23
C MET A 165 -6.09 6.19 -21.34
N PRO A 166 -6.06 4.86 -21.50
CA PRO A 166 -7.28 4.06 -21.54
C PRO A 166 -8.05 4.15 -20.21
N ALA A 167 -9.32 3.79 -20.22
CA ALA A 167 -10.05 3.52 -19.00
C ALA A 167 -9.49 2.26 -18.31
N PRO A 168 -9.68 2.09 -16.98
CA PRO A 168 -9.27 0.87 -16.30
C PRO A 168 -9.97 -0.35 -16.92
N SER A 169 -9.23 -1.44 -17.10
CA SER A 169 -9.76 -2.68 -17.68
C SER A 169 -10.78 -3.34 -16.76
N PHE A 170 -10.58 -3.19 -15.43
CA PHE A 170 -11.52 -3.59 -14.39
C PHE A 170 -11.22 -2.86 -13.06
N MET A 171 -12.17 -2.93 -12.16
CA MET A 171 -12.08 -2.40 -10.81
C MET A 171 -12.68 -3.41 -9.82
#